data_b3b6dfdc35978a3a81c1b5a1ad865f8e
#
_entry.id   b3b6dfdc35978a3a81c1b5a1ad865f8e
#
_cell.length_a   1.000
_cell.length_b   1.000
_cell.length_c   1.000
_cell.angle_alpha   90.00
_cell.angle_beta   90.00
_cell.angle_gamma   90.00
#
_symmetry.space_group_name_H-M   'P 1'
#
loop_
_entity.id
_entity.type
_entity.pdbx_description
1 polymer ?
#
loop_
_entity_poly.entity_id
_entity_poly.type
_entity_poly.pdbx_seq_one_letter_code
_entity_poly.pdbx_strand_id
1 'polypeptide(L)'
;MNQIIDNAKTILKMSIVTAALCLSQTAKSDALTININKVSESSGSIMIAIIANEEQFKNKAASTASAIVPAAQGSTSITFHNLNAGEYGVQVMHDINGNGELDANLVGMPTEPWGFSNDAAGSFGPPKWGQVKFKLASDISIDVNLND
;
A
#
# COMPACT_ATOMS: atom_id res chain seq x y z
N MET A 1 86.49 -4.55 -16.41
CA MET A 1 86.62 -5.33 -15.21
C MET A 1 85.73 -4.63 -14.18
N ASN A 2 84.46 -4.96 -14.06
CA ASN A 2 83.58 -4.84 -12.91
C ASN A 2 82.12 -4.99 -13.39
N GLN A 3 81.62 -6.11 -13.11
CA GLN A 3 80.27 -6.47 -13.35
C GLN A 3 79.43 -5.75 -12.28
N ILE A 4 78.67 -4.80 -12.68
CA ILE A 4 77.60 -4.23 -11.81
C ILE A 4 76.36 -5.10 -11.99
N ILE A 5 76.04 -5.80 -10.95
CA ILE A 5 74.87 -6.63 -10.88
C ILE A 5 73.71 -5.70 -10.53
N ASP A 6 72.91 -5.36 -11.53
CA ASP A 6 71.67 -4.65 -11.32
C ASP A 6 70.60 -5.62 -10.82
N ASN A 7 70.33 -5.49 -9.54
CA ASN A 7 69.15 -6.13 -8.91
C ASN A 7 67.87 -5.44 -9.35
N ALA A 8 67.28 -5.94 -10.42
CA ALA A 8 65.96 -5.57 -10.78
C ALA A 8 64.96 -6.16 -9.77
N LYS A 9 64.60 -5.37 -8.79
CA LYS A 9 63.46 -5.67 -7.90
C LYS A 9 62.17 -5.55 -8.69
N THR A 10 61.70 -6.67 -9.18
CA THR A 10 60.36 -6.79 -9.73
C THR A 10 59.36 -6.61 -8.60
N ILE A 11 58.82 -5.42 -8.45
CA ILE A 11 57.71 -5.14 -7.56
C ILE A 11 56.48 -5.68 -8.26
N LEU A 12 56.07 -6.90 -7.86
CA LEU A 12 54.82 -7.48 -8.21
C LEU A 12 53.69 -6.66 -7.54
N LYS A 13 53.13 -5.72 -8.28
CA LYS A 13 51.91 -5.01 -7.87
C LYS A 13 50.76 -5.98 -7.88
N MET A 14 50.49 -6.56 -6.72
CA MET A 14 49.28 -7.30 -6.48
C MET A 14 48.11 -6.33 -6.47
N SER A 15 47.45 -6.17 -7.63
CA SER A 15 46.16 -5.47 -7.75
C SER A 15 45.12 -6.28 -6.99
N ILE A 16 44.80 -5.84 -5.81
CA ILE A 16 43.61 -6.36 -5.09
C ILE A 16 42.41 -5.77 -5.81
N VAL A 17 41.84 -6.55 -6.71
CA VAL A 17 40.50 -6.30 -7.26
C VAL A 17 39.51 -6.60 -6.16
N THR A 18 39.15 -5.57 -5.41
CA THR A 18 38.02 -5.64 -4.49
C THR A 18 36.74 -5.72 -5.34
N ALA A 19 36.32 -6.93 -5.61
CA ALA A 19 35.00 -7.15 -6.17
C ALA A 19 33.98 -6.69 -5.12
N ALA A 20 33.48 -5.47 -5.27
CA ALA A 20 32.32 -5.00 -4.52
C ALA A 20 31.14 -5.86 -4.95
N LEU A 21 30.83 -6.88 -4.14
CA LEU A 21 29.63 -7.67 -4.27
C LEU A 21 28.46 -6.74 -3.92
N CYS A 22 27.91 -6.08 -4.93
CA CYS A 22 26.61 -5.41 -4.81
C CYS A 22 25.57 -6.49 -4.52
N LEU A 23 25.33 -6.75 -3.24
CA LEU A 23 24.15 -7.45 -2.78
C LEU A 23 22.96 -6.57 -3.18
N SER A 24 22.42 -6.82 -4.35
CA SER A 24 21.09 -6.32 -4.72
C SER A 24 20.12 -6.90 -3.69
N GLN A 25 19.81 -6.14 -2.65
CA GLN A 25 18.70 -6.45 -1.78
C GLN A 25 17.45 -6.34 -2.67
N THR A 26 16.97 -7.46 -3.14
CA THR A 26 15.62 -7.52 -3.70
C THR A 26 14.69 -7.10 -2.57
N ALA A 27 14.15 -5.90 -2.66
CA ALA A 27 13.11 -5.46 -1.76
C ALA A 27 12.00 -6.51 -1.85
N LYS A 28 11.77 -7.22 -0.76
CA LYS A 28 10.65 -8.16 -0.67
C LYS A 28 9.39 -7.34 -0.80
N SER A 29 8.64 -7.58 -1.84
CA SER A 29 7.32 -7.00 -2.02
C SER A 29 6.28 -7.98 -1.49
N ASP A 30 5.35 -7.48 -0.72
CA ASP A 30 4.29 -8.26 -0.10
C ASP A 30 2.96 -8.02 -0.81
N ALA A 31 2.03 -8.96 -0.69
CA ALA A 31 0.69 -8.86 -1.22
C ALA A 31 -0.31 -8.52 -0.10
N LEU A 32 -1.21 -7.59 -0.39
CA LEU A 32 -2.32 -7.23 0.49
C LEU A 32 -3.64 -7.65 -0.18
N THR A 33 -4.31 -8.63 0.40
CA THR A 33 -5.66 -9.01 0.01
C THR A 33 -6.68 -8.30 0.91
N ILE A 34 -7.67 -7.67 0.30
CA ILE A 34 -8.74 -6.94 0.97
C ILE A 34 -10.04 -7.65 0.65
N ASN A 35 -10.73 -8.16 1.68
CA ASN A 35 -12.07 -8.68 1.57
C ASN A 35 -13.04 -7.56 2.00
N ILE A 36 -13.86 -7.10 1.09
CA ILE A 36 -14.85 -6.06 1.31
C ILE A 36 -16.17 -6.76 1.54
N ASN A 37 -16.73 -6.60 2.72
CA ASN A 37 -17.96 -7.27 3.15
C ASN A 37 -19.12 -6.28 3.29
N LYS A 38 -20.34 -6.82 3.38
CA LYS A 38 -21.60 -6.07 3.52
C LYS A 38 -21.86 -5.15 2.33
N VAL A 39 -21.49 -5.58 1.13
CA VAL A 39 -21.93 -4.89 -0.09
C VAL A 39 -23.43 -5.10 -0.26
N SER A 40 -24.21 -4.03 -0.12
CA SER A 40 -25.69 -4.09 -0.06
C SER A 40 -26.32 -4.41 -1.41
N GLU A 41 -25.70 -3.99 -2.50
CA GLU A 41 -26.23 -4.17 -3.86
C GLU A 41 -25.10 -4.29 -4.91
N SER A 42 -25.48 -4.69 -6.13
CA SER A 42 -24.53 -4.90 -7.22
C SER A 42 -24.46 -3.73 -8.21
N SER A 43 -25.13 -2.59 -7.91
CA SER A 43 -25.02 -1.39 -8.74
C SER A 43 -23.75 -0.62 -8.46
N GLY A 44 -23.23 0.08 -9.46
CA GLY A 44 -22.04 0.91 -9.35
C GLY A 44 -20.74 0.13 -9.19
N SER A 45 -19.81 0.69 -8.42
CA SER A 45 -18.47 0.14 -8.24
C SER A 45 -17.95 0.29 -6.81
N ILE A 46 -17.06 -0.60 -6.43
CA ILE A 46 -16.28 -0.49 -5.20
C ILE A 46 -14.97 0.22 -5.53
N MET A 47 -14.72 1.33 -4.88
CA MET A 47 -13.49 2.10 -5.01
C MET A 47 -12.61 1.88 -3.78
N ILE A 48 -11.37 1.48 -4.00
CA ILE A 48 -10.42 1.13 -2.94
C ILE A 48 -9.19 2.02 -3.06
N ALA A 49 -8.73 2.59 -1.95
CA ALA A 49 -7.49 3.35 -1.87
C ALA A 49 -6.58 2.79 -0.78
N ILE A 50 -5.33 2.55 -1.14
CA ILE A 50 -4.25 2.17 -0.22
C ILE A 50 -3.49 3.43 0.17
N ILE A 51 -3.40 3.69 1.45
CA ILE A 51 -2.81 4.89 2.06
C ILE A 51 -1.56 4.47 2.84
N ALA A 52 -0.42 5.12 2.60
CA ALA A 52 0.85 4.76 3.25
C ALA A 52 1.22 5.67 4.43
N ASN A 53 0.51 6.78 4.65
CA ASN A 53 0.82 7.70 5.73
C ASN A 53 -0.35 8.64 6.04
N GLU A 54 -0.22 9.37 7.14
CA GLU A 54 -1.27 10.28 7.63
C GLU A 54 -1.52 11.47 6.69
N GLU A 55 -0.50 11.93 5.97
CA GLU A 55 -0.64 13.03 5.01
C GLU A 55 -1.54 12.62 3.85
N GLN A 56 -1.30 11.46 3.25
CA GLN A 56 -2.18 10.89 2.23
C GLN A 56 -3.59 10.66 2.76
N PHE A 57 -3.72 10.20 4.01
CA PHE A 57 -5.02 10.00 4.65
C PHE A 57 -5.83 11.29 4.77
N LYS A 58 -5.19 12.40 5.07
CA LYS A 58 -5.82 13.74 5.15
C LYS A 58 -6.09 14.32 3.76
N ASN A 59 -5.22 14.05 2.80
CA ASN A 59 -5.36 14.50 1.42
C ASN A 59 -6.05 13.42 0.57
N LYS A 60 -7.37 13.48 0.50
CA LYS A 60 -8.21 12.47 -0.18
C LYS A 60 -7.85 12.20 -1.65
N ALA A 61 -7.10 13.09 -2.30
CA ALA A 61 -6.65 12.92 -3.68
C ALA A 61 -5.36 12.11 -3.83
N ALA A 62 -4.67 11.78 -2.73
CA ALA A 62 -3.41 11.04 -2.74
C ALA A 62 -3.60 9.63 -2.19
N SER A 63 -3.13 8.64 -2.95
CA SER A 63 -3.06 7.23 -2.51
C SER A 63 -1.79 6.58 -3.05
N THR A 64 -1.30 5.57 -2.37
CA THR A 64 -0.14 4.78 -2.82
C THR A 64 -0.53 3.84 -3.95
N ALA A 65 -1.72 3.26 -3.86
CA ALA A 65 -2.34 2.45 -4.90
C ALA A 65 -3.86 2.57 -4.79
N SER A 66 -4.56 2.32 -5.88
CA SER A 66 -6.02 2.31 -5.90
C SER A 66 -6.55 1.30 -6.92
N ALA A 67 -7.78 0.90 -6.73
CA ALA A 67 -8.51 0.08 -7.67
C ALA A 67 -9.99 0.43 -7.67
N ILE A 68 -10.63 0.18 -8.80
CA ILE A 68 -12.08 0.27 -8.98
C ILE A 68 -12.53 -1.08 -9.52
N VAL A 69 -13.47 -1.73 -8.86
CA VAL A 69 -14.01 -3.02 -9.28
C VAL A 69 -15.54 -2.95 -9.30
N PRO A 70 -16.23 -3.70 -10.19
CA PRO A 70 -17.68 -3.77 -10.16
C PRO A 70 -18.18 -4.23 -8.80
N ALA A 71 -19.25 -3.62 -8.30
CA ALA A 71 -19.89 -4.06 -7.07
C ALA A 71 -20.56 -5.42 -7.26
N ALA A 72 -20.42 -6.29 -6.26
CA ALA A 72 -21.13 -7.56 -6.18
C ALA A 72 -21.75 -7.70 -4.80
N GLN A 73 -23.05 -7.93 -4.73
CA GLN A 73 -23.76 -8.06 -3.46
C GLN A 73 -23.15 -9.14 -2.56
N GLY A 74 -22.99 -8.83 -1.29
CA GLY A 74 -22.39 -9.72 -0.28
C GLY A 74 -20.93 -9.37 -0.01
N SER A 75 -19.99 -9.86 -0.80
CA SER A 75 -18.57 -9.58 -0.62
C SER A 75 -17.80 -9.56 -1.94
N THR A 76 -16.76 -8.75 -1.96
CA THR A 76 -15.80 -8.63 -3.08
C THR A 76 -14.39 -8.70 -2.50
N SER A 77 -13.46 -9.36 -3.20
CA SER A 77 -12.06 -9.45 -2.77
C SER A 77 -11.14 -8.94 -3.88
N ILE A 78 -10.09 -8.22 -3.48
CA ILE A 78 -9.05 -7.72 -4.37
C ILE A 78 -7.67 -7.88 -3.73
N THR A 79 -6.65 -8.18 -4.54
CA THR A 79 -5.28 -8.28 -4.07
C THR A 79 -4.41 -7.22 -4.74
N PHE A 80 -3.72 -6.44 -3.92
CA PHE A 80 -2.67 -5.53 -4.35
C PHE A 80 -1.32 -6.22 -4.18
N HIS A 81 -0.55 -6.26 -5.25
CA HIS A 81 0.79 -6.85 -5.27
C HIS A 81 1.87 -5.77 -5.26
N ASN A 82 3.09 -6.16 -4.94
CA ASN A 82 4.28 -5.30 -5.01
C ASN A 82 4.22 -4.10 -4.05
N LEU A 83 3.60 -4.26 -2.89
CA LEU A 83 3.70 -3.30 -1.81
C LEU A 83 4.96 -3.55 -0.99
N ASN A 84 5.68 -2.49 -0.64
CA ASN A 84 6.83 -2.58 0.26
C ASN A 84 6.35 -2.83 1.69
N ALA A 85 7.19 -3.47 2.51
CA ALA A 85 6.90 -3.57 3.93
C ALA A 85 6.75 -2.16 4.56
N GLY A 86 5.71 -1.94 5.35
CA GLY A 86 5.41 -0.62 5.89
C GLY A 86 4.09 -0.54 6.67
N GLU A 87 3.71 0.67 7.05
CA GLU A 87 2.39 0.96 7.60
C GLU A 87 1.45 1.39 6.47
N TYR A 88 0.26 0.85 6.46
CA TYR A 88 -0.77 1.15 5.48
C TYR A 88 -2.14 1.29 6.14
N GLY A 89 -3.02 2.00 5.49
CA GLY A 89 -4.45 2.02 5.77
C GLY A 89 -5.21 1.77 4.48
N VAL A 90 -6.44 1.31 4.59
CA VAL A 90 -7.35 1.10 3.47
C VAL A 90 -8.59 1.94 3.66
N GLN A 91 -9.00 2.60 2.60
CA GLN A 91 -10.29 3.27 2.46
C GLN A 91 -11.07 2.59 1.35
N VAL A 92 -12.34 2.32 1.60
CA VAL A 92 -13.26 1.72 0.64
C VAL A 92 -14.53 2.55 0.59
N MET A 93 -15.06 2.78 -0.60
CA MET A 93 -16.40 3.30 -0.79
C MET A 93 -17.13 2.52 -1.88
N HIS A 94 -18.45 2.42 -1.73
CA HIS A 94 -19.34 1.86 -2.74
C HIS A 94 -20.00 3.03 -3.48
N ASP A 95 -19.44 3.40 -4.61
CA ASP A 95 -19.96 4.41 -5.52
C ASP A 95 -21.14 3.80 -6.32
N ILE A 96 -22.33 3.99 -5.81
CA ILE A 96 -23.55 3.35 -6.33
C ILE A 96 -24.00 4.03 -7.63
N ASN A 97 -23.86 5.36 -7.70
CA ASN A 97 -24.35 6.14 -8.84
C ASN A 97 -23.28 6.38 -9.93
N GLY A 98 -22.01 6.02 -9.69
CA GLY A 98 -20.92 6.08 -10.66
C GLY A 98 -20.33 7.48 -10.85
N ASN A 99 -20.48 8.39 -9.86
CA ASN A 99 -19.97 9.75 -9.95
C ASN A 99 -18.50 9.91 -9.52
N GLY A 100 -17.90 8.86 -8.91
CA GLY A 100 -16.52 8.81 -8.45
C GLY A 100 -16.26 9.52 -7.12
N GLU A 101 -17.31 9.89 -6.39
CA GLU A 101 -17.24 10.59 -5.11
C GLU A 101 -18.06 9.86 -4.05
N LEU A 102 -17.71 10.00 -2.79
CA LEU A 102 -18.55 9.54 -1.68
C LEU A 102 -19.63 10.57 -1.41
N ASP A 103 -20.85 10.28 -1.81
CA ASP A 103 -21.97 11.19 -1.61
C ASP A 103 -22.31 11.38 -0.13
N ALA A 104 -22.70 12.60 0.21
CA ALA A 104 -23.08 12.96 1.57
C ALA A 104 -24.33 13.87 1.56
N ASN A 105 -25.09 13.79 2.63
CA ASN A 105 -26.24 14.66 2.84
C ASN A 105 -25.82 16.08 3.27
N LEU A 106 -26.80 16.96 3.45
CA LEU A 106 -26.56 18.37 3.79
C LEU A 106 -25.82 18.62 5.12
N VAL A 107 -25.80 17.63 6.00
CA VAL A 107 -25.06 17.69 7.28
C VAL A 107 -23.71 16.97 7.21
N GLY A 108 -23.28 16.52 6.00
CA GLY A 108 -21.99 15.90 5.77
C GLY A 108 -21.91 14.41 6.15
N MET A 109 -23.03 13.75 6.40
CA MET A 109 -23.06 12.30 6.61
C MET A 109 -23.07 11.59 5.27
N PRO A 110 -22.19 10.57 5.07
CA PRO A 110 -22.22 9.76 3.85
C PRO A 110 -23.62 9.15 3.61
N THR A 111 -24.02 9.15 2.36
CA THR A 111 -25.26 8.51 1.88
C THR A 111 -24.96 7.28 1.05
N GLU A 112 -23.70 7.00 0.80
CA GLU A 112 -23.20 5.79 0.17
C GLU A 112 -22.36 4.97 1.16
N PRO A 113 -22.31 3.63 1.00
CA PRO A 113 -21.57 2.77 1.92
C PRO A 113 -20.06 3.01 1.86
N TRP A 114 -19.44 3.01 3.01
CA TRP A 114 -18.00 3.25 3.15
C TRP A 114 -17.39 2.36 4.24
N GLY A 115 -16.06 2.21 4.22
CA GLY A 115 -15.35 1.45 5.24
C GLY A 115 -13.85 1.78 5.27
N PHE A 116 -13.23 1.41 6.39
CA PHE A 116 -11.79 1.53 6.58
C PHE A 116 -11.21 0.24 7.12
N SER A 117 -9.91 0.02 6.89
CA SER A 117 -9.18 -1.06 7.58
C SER A 117 -9.38 -0.97 9.10
N ASN A 118 -9.32 -2.14 9.76
CA ASN A 118 -9.61 -2.32 11.18
C ASN A 118 -11.07 -1.97 11.57
N ASP A 119 -11.97 -1.90 10.60
CA ASP A 119 -13.34 -1.42 10.80
C ASP A 119 -13.39 -0.09 11.58
N ALA A 120 -12.40 0.76 11.34
CA ALA A 120 -12.23 2.00 12.05
C ALA A 120 -13.38 2.97 11.74
N ALA A 121 -13.94 3.55 12.79
CA ALA A 121 -15.00 4.54 12.71
C ALA A 121 -14.68 5.75 13.59
N GLY A 122 -15.06 6.93 13.13
CA GLY A 122 -15.00 8.16 13.92
C GLY A 122 -16.34 8.45 14.58
N SER A 123 -16.32 9.17 15.69
CA SER A 123 -17.55 9.53 16.41
C SER A 123 -18.33 10.67 15.73
N PHE A 124 -17.63 11.61 15.07
CA PHE A 124 -18.20 12.77 14.39
C PHE A 124 -17.40 13.09 13.13
N GLY A 125 -17.24 12.11 12.22
CA GLY A 125 -16.47 12.26 10.99
C GLY A 125 -15.51 11.08 10.75
N PRO A 126 -14.55 11.21 9.84
CA PRO A 126 -13.62 10.13 9.53
C PRO A 126 -12.82 9.68 10.76
N PRO A 127 -12.41 8.40 10.83
CA PRO A 127 -11.51 7.94 11.89
C PRO A 127 -10.15 8.64 11.82
N LYS A 128 -9.35 8.50 12.87
CA LYS A 128 -7.97 9.00 12.87
C LYS A 128 -7.05 7.98 12.19
N TRP A 129 -5.96 8.44 11.59
CA TRP A 129 -4.94 7.58 10.98
C TRP A 129 -4.49 6.42 11.86
N GLY A 130 -4.25 6.67 13.15
CA GLY A 130 -3.84 5.65 14.11
C GLY A 130 -4.85 4.51 14.32
N GLN A 131 -6.12 4.72 13.99
CA GLN A 131 -7.17 3.69 14.06
C GLN A 131 -7.23 2.85 12.78
N VAL A 132 -6.91 3.46 11.65
CA VAL A 132 -6.99 2.84 10.30
C VAL A 132 -5.73 2.03 9.98
N LYS A 133 -4.56 2.50 10.41
CA LYS A 133 -3.28 1.93 10.02
C LYS A 133 -3.04 0.51 10.55
N PHE A 134 -2.40 -0.30 9.73
CA PHE A 134 -1.89 -1.64 10.07
C PHE A 134 -0.49 -1.82 9.48
N LYS A 135 0.22 -2.85 9.91
CA LYS A 135 1.57 -3.17 9.43
C LYS A 135 1.51 -4.27 8.37
N LEU A 136 2.09 -4.00 7.20
CA LEU A 136 2.38 -4.98 6.16
C LEU A 136 3.86 -5.38 6.29
N ALA A 137 4.15 -6.66 6.57
CA ALA A 137 5.51 -7.20 6.69
C ALA A 137 5.64 -8.61 6.06
N SER A 138 4.55 -9.10 5.50
CA SER A 138 4.40 -10.33 4.72
C SER A 138 3.07 -10.25 3.98
N ASP A 139 2.78 -11.22 3.13
CA ASP A 139 1.45 -11.37 2.54
C ASP A 139 0.40 -11.50 3.64
N ILE A 140 -0.61 -10.64 3.59
CA ILE A 140 -1.72 -10.63 4.55
C ILE A 140 -3.05 -10.47 3.84
N SER A 141 -4.12 -10.91 4.52
CA SER A 141 -5.49 -10.63 4.16
C SER A 141 -6.17 -9.88 5.29
N ILE A 142 -6.92 -8.84 4.95
CA ILE A 142 -7.72 -8.04 5.90
C ILE A 142 -9.16 -7.98 5.45
N ASP A 143 -10.07 -7.81 6.40
CA ASP A 143 -11.47 -7.56 6.15
C ASP A 143 -11.78 -6.07 6.33
N VAL A 144 -12.66 -5.55 5.49
CA VAL A 144 -13.24 -4.21 5.60
C VAL A 144 -14.76 -4.36 5.47
N ASN A 145 -15.48 -4.06 6.53
CA ASN A 145 -16.94 -4.07 6.53
C ASN A 145 -17.46 -2.69 6.13
N LEU A 146 -18.31 -2.63 5.10
CA LEU A 146 -18.96 -1.39 4.73
C LEU A 146 -20.01 -1.02 5.78
N ASN A 147 -20.12 0.28 6.05
CA ASN A 147 -21.13 0.90 6.88
C ASN A 147 -22.08 1.66 5.95
N ASP A 148 -23.38 1.52 6.18
CA ASP A 148 -24.44 2.23 5.47
C ASP A 148 -24.81 3.53 6.18
#